data_dccb511a761ec34c11792537dcec8989
#
_entry.id   dccb511a761ec34c11792537dcec8989
#
_cell.length_a   1.000
_cell.length_b   1.000
_cell.length_c   1.000
_cell.angle_alpha   90.00
_cell.angle_beta   90.00
_cell.angle_gamma   90.00
#
_symmetry.space_group_name_H-M   'P 1'
#
loop_
_entity.id
_entity.type
_entity.pdbx_description
1 polymer ?
#
loop_
_entity_poly.entity_id
_entity_poly.type
_entity_poly.pdbx_seq_one_letter_code
_entity_poly.pdbx_strand_id
1 'polypeptide(L)'
;MRVLVLHAVYTFEANLSNRERAVVHEVCKKMGMKSKSSGRGNQRRVSVYKNTKNADTAKAKDNITCLNFSEESKLVLQELFANYPPEDGEFGTKIVGIRKGKNSKIRGMKDDIFSMPSMTKADIKKRVESLNSRIEKAANLRQIVEERSRLPIASFRDVITSSVDSHQVVLISGETGCGKTTQVPQFLLDHKWGKGEACKIVCTQPRRISATSVAERISYERGENIGDDIGYKIRLESKGGRNSSIVFCTNGVLLRVLVSRGTSRLKREASNKSGKDDVSNITHIIVDEIHERDRYSDFILAIIRDILPSYPHLRLIMMSATLDAERFSQYFGGCPIICVPGFTYPVKSFYLEDVLSILKSPDNNHIDSAMPSAPQKSHELTEEDKAALDEAINLAWTNDEFDTLLDLIYSEGTPKVYNHHDSLTGLTPLMVFAGKGRVGDVCMLLSVGADCHSQDKNGLTALDWAKRENQQETLK
;
A
#
# COMPACT_ATOMS: atom_id res chain seq x y z
N MET A 1 17.06 -6.40 18.92
CA MET A 1 18.43 -5.94 19.14
C MET A 1 19.36 -6.80 18.27
N ARG A 2 19.65 -6.35 17.02
CA ARG A 2 20.68 -6.99 16.17
C ARG A 2 21.98 -6.25 16.40
N VAL A 3 22.82 -6.77 17.27
CA VAL A 3 24.21 -6.33 17.35
C VAL A 3 24.92 -6.93 16.14
N LEU A 4 25.34 -6.10 15.21
CA LEU A 4 26.30 -6.47 14.16
C LEU A 4 27.64 -6.77 14.87
N VAL A 5 27.87 -8.03 15.20
CA VAL A 5 29.11 -8.49 15.83
C VAL A 5 30.17 -8.56 14.74
N LEU A 6 30.96 -7.51 14.62
CA LEU A 6 32.17 -7.46 13.77
C LEU A 6 33.30 -8.36 14.28
N HIS A 7 33.18 -8.92 15.50
CA HIS A 7 34.17 -9.78 16.14
C HIS A 7 33.69 -11.24 16.22
N ALA A 8 34.63 -12.17 16.10
CA ALA A 8 34.37 -13.61 16.18
C ALA A 8 33.84 -14.06 17.58
N VAL A 9 34.00 -13.23 18.59
CA VAL A 9 33.59 -13.49 19.98
C VAL A 9 32.96 -12.23 20.58
N TYR A 10 31.78 -12.36 21.18
CA TYR A 10 31.16 -11.31 21.99
C TYR A 10 31.10 -11.75 23.45
N THR A 11 31.56 -10.91 24.36
CA THR A 11 31.52 -11.18 25.79
C THR A 11 30.63 -10.17 26.52
N PHE A 12 29.60 -10.67 27.22
CA PHE A 12 28.74 -9.87 28.06
C PHE A 12 29.47 -9.40 29.31
N GLU A 13 29.06 -8.24 29.84
CA GLU A 13 29.59 -7.72 31.10
C GLU A 13 29.29 -8.67 32.29
N ALA A 14 30.03 -8.48 33.39
CA ALA A 14 29.98 -9.41 34.55
C ALA A 14 28.75 -9.26 35.45
N ASN A 15 27.77 -8.43 35.09
CA ASN A 15 26.58 -8.07 35.87
C ASN A 15 25.34 -8.94 35.63
N LEU A 16 25.42 -9.95 34.75
CA LEU A 16 24.29 -10.84 34.48
C LEU A 16 23.98 -11.79 35.64
N SER A 17 22.73 -11.87 36.07
CA SER A 17 22.24 -12.85 37.04
C SER A 17 22.31 -14.28 36.50
N ASN A 18 22.20 -15.30 37.37
CA ASN A 18 22.19 -16.68 36.95
C ASN A 18 21.07 -17.00 35.96
N ARG A 19 19.91 -16.36 36.11
CA ARG A 19 18.74 -16.54 35.24
C ARG A 19 18.96 -15.92 33.86
N GLU A 20 19.52 -14.72 33.79
CA GLU A 20 19.86 -14.05 32.54
C GLU A 20 20.95 -14.79 31.76
N ARG A 21 21.96 -15.34 32.44
CA ARG A 21 22.99 -16.20 31.83
C ARG A 21 22.39 -17.47 31.23
N ALA A 22 21.43 -18.09 31.90
CA ALA A 22 20.73 -19.26 31.40
C ALA A 22 19.94 -18.92 30.11
N VAL A 23 19.25 -17.76 30.05
CA VAL A 23 18.55 -17.30 28.87
C VAL A 23 19.53 -17.06 27.69
N VAL A 24 20.69 -16.41 27.93
CA VAL A 24 21.71 -16.22 26.89
C VAL A 24 22.20 -17.57 26.34
N HIS A 25 22.46 -18.56 27.19
CA HIS A 25 22.87 -19.89 26.74
C HIS A 25 21.79 -20.62 25.94
N GLU A 26 20.52 -20.47 26.35
CA GLU A 26 19.39 -21.08 25.64
C GLU A 26 19.17 -20.43 24.26
N VAL A 27 19.23 -19.11 24.17
CA VAL A 27 19.14 -18.38 22.90
C VAL A 27 20.29 -18.77 21.98
N CYS A 28 21.54 -18.82 22.48
CA CYS A 28 22.68 -19.25 21.69
C CYS A 28 22.49 -20.66 21.14
N LYS A 29 21.98 -21.58 21.98
CA LYS A 29 21.67 -22.97 21.57
C LYS A 29 20.60 -23.01 20.49
N LYS A 30 19.53 -22.20 20.60
CA LYS A 30 18.48 -22.08 19.58
C LYS A 30 19.01 -21.49 18.26
N MET A 31 20.00 -20.60 18.32
CA MET A 31 20.63 -19.97 17.15
C MET A 31 21.83 -20.75 16.58
N GLY A 32 22.17 -21.94 17.15
CA GLY A 32 23.31 -22.77 16.71
C GLY A 32 24.67 -22.16 17.01
N MET A 33 24.76 -21.18 17.91
CA MET A 33 26.00 -20.55 18.35
C MET A 33 26.57 -21.24 19.61
N LYS A 34 27.89 -21.20 19.77
CA LYS A 34 28.53 -21.67 20.99
C LYS A 34 28.59 -20.55 22.02
N SER A 35 28.27 -20.87 23.27
CA SER A 35 28.39 -19.94 24.39
C SER A 35 29.10 -20.60 25.56
N LYS A 36 29.93 -19.83 26.27
CA LYS A 36 30.73 -20.32 27.43
C LYS A 36 30.69 -19.27 28.54
N SER A 37 30.42 -19.69 29.77
CA SER A 37 30.54 -18.84 30.96
C SER A 37 31.93 -19.06 31.61
N SER A 38 32.60 -17.95 31.96
CA SER A 38 33.93 -17.95 32.63
C SER A 38 33.94 -16.96 33.79
N GLY A 39 34.77 -17.21 34.80
CA GLY A 39 34.86 -16.38 36.02
C GLY A 39 34.11 -16.98 37.22
N ARG A 40 34.33 -16.42 38.43
CA ARG A 40 33.72 -16.84 39.70
C ARG A 40 32.88 -15.71 40.32
N GLY A 41 31.78 -16.08 40.98
CA GLY A 41 30.93 -15.10 41.68
C GLY A 41 30.39 -14.02 40.76
N ASN A 42 30.37 -12.77 41.22
CA ASN A 42 29.84 -11.60 40.51
C ASN A 42 30.67 -11.16 39.30
N GLN A 43 31.87 -11.74 39.10
CA GLN A 43 32.71 -11.47 37.94
C GLN A 43 32.53 -12.48 36.80
N ARG A 44 31.52 -13.32 36.88
CA ARG A 44 31.26 -14.36 35.87
C ARG A 44 30.64 -13.75 34.62
N ARG A 45 31.31 -13.93 33.47
CA ARG A 45 30.89 -13.39 32.15
C ARG A 45 30.47 -14.52 31.21
N VAL A 46 29.57 -14.21 30.29
CA VAL A 46 29.18 -15.12 29.20
C VAL A 46 29.78 -14.63 27.89
N SER A 47 30.53 -15.53 27.23
CA SER A 47 31.08 -15.28 25.89
C SER A 47 30.33 -16.11 24.85
N VAL A 48 29.93 -15.47 23.74
CA VAL A 48 29.24 -16.09 22.62
C VAL A 48 30.17 -16.12 21.42
N TYR A 49 30.32 -17.28 20.80
CA TYR A 49 31.24 -17.55 19.72
C TYR A 49 30.48 -17.73 18.41
N LYS A 50 30.88 -16.99 17.34
CA LYS A 50 30.41 -17.24 16.00
C LYS A 50 30.88 -18.62 15.53
N ASN A 51 30.02 -19.45 14.99
CA ASN A 51 30.36 -20.81 14.58
C ASN A 51 31.18 -20.74 13.28
N THR A 52 32.52 -20.87 13.39
CA THR A 52 33.47 -20.81 12.28
C THR A 52 33.73 -22.16 11.60
N LYS A 53 32.92 -23.20 11.89
CA LYS A 53 33.16 -24.55 11.37
C LYS A 53 32.83 -24.77 9.89
N ASN A 54 32.87 -23.73 9.05
CA ASN A 54 32.84 -23.88 7.58
C ASN A 54 33.76 -22.90 6.86
N ALA A 55 34.86 -22.45 7.46
CA ALA A 55 35.74 -21.42 6.88
C ALA A 55 37.06 -21.96 6.28
N ASP A 56 37.28 -23.30 6.25
CA ASP A 56 38.58 -23.83 5.80
C ASP A 56 38.58 -24.47 4.41
N THR A 57 37.57 -24.25 3.58
CA THR A 57 37.65 -24.62 2.16
C THR A 57 36.87 -23.65 1.28
N ALA A 58 37.31 -22.42 1.15
CA ALA A 58 37.05 -21.62 -0.05
C ALA A 58 37.78 -20.25 0.06
N LYS A 59 39.00 -20.18 -0.44
CA LYS A 59 39.49 -18.97 -1.05
C LYS A 59 38.73 -18.76 -2.36
N ALA A 60 37.46 -18.42 -2.29
CA ALA A 60 36.71 -17.84 -3.38
C ALA A 60 36.37 -16.41 -2.97
N LYS A 61 36.83 -15.46 -3.77
CA LYS A 61 36.52 -14.06 -3.67
C LYS A 61 34.98 -13.93 -3.60
N ASP A 62 34.46 -13.61 -2.40
CA ASP A 62 33.09 -13.13 -2.25
C ASP A 62 33.02 -11.77 -2.98
N ASN A 63 32.67 -11.80 -4.26
CA ASN A 63 32.05 -10.67 -4.91
C ASN A 63 30.62 -10.59 -4.33
N ILE A 64 30.52 -10.13 -3.08
CA ILE A 64 29.33 -9.47 -2.62
C ILE A 64 29.23 -8.25 -3.52
N THR A 65 28.29 -8.25 -4.46
CA THR A 65 27.82 -7.03 -5.10
C THR A 65 27.19 -6.20 -3.98
N CYS A 66 28.04 -5.48 -3.25
CA CYS A 66 27.60 -4.40 -2.41
C CYS A 66 26.96 -3.41 -3.37
N LEU A 67 25.67 -3.20 -3.26
CA LEU A 67 25.00 -2.04 -3.82
C LEU A 67 25.76 -0.84 -3.24
N ASN A 68 26.62 -0.23 -4.05
CA ASN A 68 27.36 0.97 -3.67
C ASN A 68 26.39 2.14 -3.72
N PHE A 69 25.66 2.33 -2.62
CA PHE A 69 24.90 3.54 -2.42
C PHE A 69 25.85 4.72 -2.24
N SER A 70 25.51 5.88 -2.83
CA SER A 70 26.16 7.13 -2.49
C SER A 70 26.06 7.39 -0.98
N GLU A 71 26.98 8.17 -0.41
CA GLU A 71 26.95 8.49 1.02
C GLU A 71 25.65 9.22 1.40
N GLU A 72 25.11 10.05 0.50
CA GLU A 72 23.81 10.70 0.68
C GLU A 72 22.67 9.69 0.77
N SER A 73 22.65 8.68 -0.12
CA SER A 73 21.64 7.61 -0.08
C SER A 73 21.75 6.76 1.18
N LYS A 74 22.95 6.54 1.71
CA LYS A 74 23.17 5.83 2.97
C LYS A 74 22.62 6.61 4.16
N LEU A 75 22.83 7.93 4.19
CA LEU A 75 22.32 8.81 5.23
C LEU A 75 20.77 8.82 5.21
N VAL A 76 20.15 8.97 4.04
CA VAL A 76 18.69 8.92 3.90
C VAL A 76 18.12 7.58 4.35
N LEU A 77 18.78 6.47 3.99
CA LEU A 77 18.36 5.14 4.44
C LEU A 77 18.50 4.97 5.96
N GLN A 78 19.59 5.50 6.56
CA GLN A 78 19.77 5.46 8.02
C GLN A 78 18.71 6.27 8.73
N GLU A 79 18.35 7.45 8.23
CA GLU A 79 17.31 8.30 8.77
C GLU A 79 15.92 7.66 8.63
N LEU A 80 15.62 7.05 7.48
CA LEU A 80 14.40 6.28 7.27
C LEU A 80 14.27 5.09 8.24
N PHE A 81 15.36 4.35 8.46
CA PHE A 81 15.34 3.24 9.43
C PHE A 81 15.28 3.71 10.88
N ALA A 82 15.79 4.92 11.20
CA ALA A 82 15.67 5.50 12.54
C ALA A 82 14.24 5.98 12.83
N ASN A 83 13.59 6.60 11.85
CA ASN A 83 12.24 7.16 11.98
C ASN A 83 11.14 6.11 11.82
N TYR A 84 11.40 5.04 11.07
CA TYR A 84 10.46 3.95 10.80
C TYR A 84 11.13 2.59 11.02
N PRO A 85 11.44 2.23 12.27
CA PRO A 85 12.00 0.90 12.56
C PRO A 85 10.99 -0.17 12.14
N PRO A 86 11.43 -1.27 11.46
CA PRO A 86 10.55 -2.37 11.09
C PRO A 86 9.92 -2.96 12.36
N GLU A 87 8.60 -3.02 12.41
CA GLU A 87 7.89 -3.69 13.49
C GLU A 87 8.34 -5.16 13.56
N ASP A 88 8.73 -5.63 14.75
CA ASP A 88 9.33 -6.95 15.01
C ASP A 88 8.45 -8.17 14.64
N GLY A 89 7.29 -7.97 14.02
CA GLY A 89 6.33 -8.99 13.59
C GLY A 89 6.45 -9.45 12.12
N GLU A 90 7.09 -8.69 11.23
CA GLU A 90 7.04 -8.99 9.78
C GLU A 90 8.17 -9.92 9.28
N PHE A 91 9.24 -10.11 10.02
CA PHE A 91 10.37 -10.96 9.61
C PHE A 91 10.59 -12.21 10.45
N GLY A 92 9.66 -12.55 11.34
CA GLY A 92 9.71 -13.76 12.14
C GLY A 92 9.40 -15.03 11.33
N THR A 93 10.35 -15.53 10.54
CA THR A 93 10.30 -16.91 10.08
C THR A 93 10.50 -17.85 11.26
N LYS A 94 9.42 -18.42 11.81
CA LYS A 94 9.51 -19.67 12.55
C LYS A 94 9.97 -20.75 11.57
N ILE A 95 11.26 -21.06 11.58
CA ILE A 95 11.77 -22.31 11.03
C ILE A 95 11.24 -23.38 11.98
N VAL A 96 10.15 -24.02 11.58
CA VAL A 96 9.64 -25.21 12.27
C VAL A 96 10.71 -26.29 12.16
N GLY A 97 11.29 -26.66 13.30
CA GLY A 97 12.28 -27.71 13.40
C GLY A 97 11.74 -29.03 12.88
N ILE A 98 12.40 -29.58 11.87
CA ILE A 98 12.14 -30.90 11.33
C ILE A 98 12.61 -31.92 12.39
N ARG A 99 11.66 -32.52 13.11
CA ARG A 99 11.91 -33.77 13.85
C ARG A 99 12.16 -34.86 12.80
N LYS A 100 13.36 -35.44 12.82
CA LYS A 100 13.67 -36.66 12.07
C LYS A 100 12.82 -37.82 12.61
N GLY A 101 11.66 -38.04 12.05
CA GLY A 101 10.92 -39.29 12.15
C GLY A 101 11.27 -40.15 10.95
N LYS A 102 11.83 -41.35 11.18
CA LYS A 102 11.98 -42.38 10.16
C LYS A 102 10.60 -42.78 9.65
N ASN A 103 10.49 -42.90 8.33
CA ASN A 103 9.31 -43.24 7.52
C ASN A 103 8.40 -42.06 7.11
N SER A 104 8.81 -41.33 6.10
CA SER A 104 7.88 -40.65 5.20
C SER A 104 8.20 -41.07 3.76
N LYS A 105 7.33 -41.92 3.26
CA LYS A 105 7.12 -42.11 1.82
C LYS A 105 7.13 -40.73 1.17
N ILE A 106 7.79 -40.65 0.02
CA ILE A 106 7.90 -39.56 -0.92
C ILE A 106 6.65 -38.63 -0.83
N ARG A 107 6.74 -37.53 -0.04
CA ARG A 107 5.78 -36.42 -0.15
C ARG A 107 6.08 -35.77 -1.48
N GLY A 108 5.15 -35.93 -2.43
CA GLY A 108 5.20 -35.31 -3.73
C GLY A 108 5.60 -33.83 -3.61
N MET A 109 6.49 -33.38 -4.50
CA MET A 109 6.83 -31.99 -4.68
C MET A 109 5.54 -31.20 -4.64
N LYS A 110 5.36 -30.33 -3.65
CA LYS A 110 4.24 -29.38 -3.63
C LYS A 110 4.33 -28.60 -4.93
N ASP A 111 3.29 -28.73 -5.76
CA ASP A 111 3.17 -27.97 -6.99
C ASP A 111 3.28 -26.46 -6.66
N ASP A 112 4.41 -25.85 -7.03
CA ASP A 112 4.60 -24.43 -6.82
C ASP A 112 3.74 -23.68 -7.85
N ILE A 113 2.82 -22.86 -7.37
CA ILE A 113 1.89 -22.08 -8.18
C ILE A 113 2.60 -21.14 -9.18
N PHE A 114 3.86 -20.77 -8.93
CA PHE A 114 4.67 -19.96 -9.84
C PHE A 114 5.46 -20.77 -10.87
N SER A 115 5.40 -22.08 -10.82
CA SER A 115 6.04 -22.92 -11.82
C SER A 115 5.25 -22.94 -13.14
N MET A 116 5.98 -23.10 -14.25
CA MET A 116 5.40 -23.20 -15.59
C MET A 116 4.39 -24.36 -15.66
N PRO A 117 3.20 -24.17 -16.23
CA PRO A 117 2.27 -25.26 -16.48
C PRO A 117 2.89 -26.32 -17.36
N SER A 118 2.70 -27.60 -17.01
CA SER A 118 3.11 -28.72 -17.86
C SER A 118 2.00 -29.03 -18.87
N MET A 119 1.88 -28.18 -19.90
CA MET A 119 0.85 -28.33 -20.93
C MET A 119 1.50 -28.53 -22.30
N THR A 120 0.99 -29.52 -23.02
CA THR A 120 1.32 -29.74 -24.45
C THR A 120 0.46 -28.82 -25.34
N LYS A 121 0.86 -28.67 -26.61
CA LYS A 121 0.02 -27.96 -27.59
C LYS A 121 -1.39 -28.54 -27.70
N ALA A 122 -1.52 -29.87 -27.56
CA ALA A 122 -2.81 -30.56 -27.57
C ALA A 122 -3.67 -30.20 -26.36
N ASP A 123 -3.05 -30.08 -25.16
CA ASP A 123 -3.76 -29.68 -23.96
C ASP A 123 -4.25 -28.25 -24.05
N ILE A 124 -3.43 -27.34 -24.59
CA ILE A 124 -3.81 -25.95 -24.83
C ILE A 124 -4.98 -25.86 -25.78
N LYS A 125 -4.91 -26.57 -26.93
CA LYS A 125 -6.00 -26.62 -27.91
C LYS A 125 -7.31 -27.09 -27.28
N LYS A 126 -7.26 -28.17 -26.49
CA LYS A 126 -8.42 -28.70 -25.76
C LYS A 126 -9.01 -27.69 -24.79
N ARG A 127 -8.17 -26.90 -24.09
CA ARG A 127 -8.63 -25.83 -23.16
C ARG A 127 -9.32 -24.70 -23.91
N VAL A 128 -8.76 -24.25 -25.04
CA VAL A 128 -9.37 -23.22 -25.89
C VAL A 128 -10.71 -23.72 -26.47
N GLU A 129 -10.79 -24.93 -26.94
CA GLU A 129 -12.04 -25.55 -27.42
C GLU A 129 -13.08 -25.68 -26.32
N SER A 130 -12.65 -26.06 -25.11
CA SER A 130 -13.53 -26.12 -23.92
C SER A 130 -14.07 -24.75 -23.56
N LEU A 131 -13.24 -23.68 -23.57
CA LEU A 131 -13.67 -22.31 -23.30
C LEU A 131 -14.70 -21.85 -24.32
N ASN A 132 -14.44 -22.05 -25.65
CA ASN A 132 -15.36 -21.68 -26.69
C ASN A 132 -16.71 -22.41 -26.55
N SER A 133 -16.67 -23.71 -26.27
CA SER A 133 -17.88 -24.52 -26.06
C SER A 133 -18.69 -24.03 -24.83
N ARG A 134 -18.02 -23.58 -23.77
CA ARG A 134 -18.72 -22.98 -22.59
C ARG A 134 -19.39 -21.67 -22.97
N ILE A 135 -18.70 -20.79 -23.70
CA ILE A 135 -19.24 -19.50 -24.15
C ILE A 135 -20.45 -19.73 -25.08
N GLU A 136 -20.37 -20.70 -25.99
CA GLU A 136 -21.49 -21.01 -26.90
C GLU A 136 -22.72 -21.54 -26.16
N LYS A 137 -22.53 -22.38 -25.15
CA LYS A 137 -23.63 -23.02 -24.41
C LYS A 137 -24.30 -22.14 -23.39
N ALA A 138 -23.59 -21.19 -22.77
CA ALA A 138 -24.06 -20.39 -21.67
C ALA A 138 -24.40 -18.96 -22.13
N ALA A 139 -25.67 -18.58 -22.05
CA ALA A 139 -26.14 -17.24 -22.43
C ALA A 139 -25.48 -16.13 -21.61
N ASN A 140 -25.29 -16.36 -20.31
CA ASN A 140 -24.61 -15.41 -19.42
C ASN A 140 -23.15 -15.18 -19.82
N LEU A 141 -22.41 -16.22 -20.28
CA LEU A 141 -21.03 -16.04 -20.74
C LEU A 141 -20.97 -15.27 -22.04
N ARG A 142 -21.92 -15.45 -22.94
CA ARG A 142 -22.02 -14.65 -24.18
C ARG A 142 -22.25 -13.17 -23.84
N GLN A 143 -23.16 -12.88 -22.92
CA GLN A 143 -23.37 -11.51 -22.47
C GLN A 143 -22.09 -10.90 -21.85
N ILE A 144 -21.39 -11.66 -21.01
CA ILE A 144 -20.09 -11.21 -20.42
C ILE A 144 -19.07 -10.91 -21.52
N VAL A 145 -18.95 -11.75 -22.54
CA VAL A 145 -18.04 -11.51 -23.67
C VAL A 145 -18.41 -10.24 -24.42
N GLU A 146 -19.71 -9.98 -24.60
CA GLU A 146 -20.21 -8.74 -25.22
C GLU A 146 -19.89 -7.52 -24.34
N GLU A 147 -20.15 -7.58 -23.03
CA GLU A 147 -19.80 -6.52 -22.09
C GLU A 147 -18.29 -6.22 -22.08
N ARG A 148 -17.46 -7.26 -22.10
CA ARG A 148 -16.00 -7.14 -22.19
C ARG A 148 -15.55 -6.47 -23.50
N SER A 149 -16.22 -6.75 -24.62
CA SER A 149 -15.90 -6.15 -25.91
C SER A 149 -16.20 -4.64 -25.97
N ARG A 150 -17.09 -4.16 -25.10
CA ARG A 150 -17.43 -2.73 -24.97
C ARG A 150 -16.44 -1.94 -24.09
N LEU A 151 -15.56 -2.61 -23.35
CA LEU A 151 -14.57 -1.94 -22.53
C LEU A 151 -13.58 -1.18 -23.43
N PRO A 152 -13.16 0.04 -23.04
CA PRO A 152 -12.22 0.84 -23.86
C PRO A 152 -10.95 0.09 -24.24
N ILE A 153 -10.42 -0.74 -23.34
CA ILE A 153 -9.20 -1.50 -23.57
C ILE A 153 -9.35 -2.60 -24.63
N ALA A 154 -10.59 -3.01 -24.97
CA ALA A 154 -10.83 -4.08 -25.92
C ALA A 154 -10.30 -3.75 -27.32
N SER A 155 -10.42 -2.50 -27.76
CA SER A 155 -9.88 -2.01 -29.04
C SER A 155 -8.35 -2.00 -29.10
N PHE A 156 -7.67 -2.03 -27.95
CA PHE A 156 -6.20 -2.05 -27.84
C PHE A 156 -5.59 -3.45 -27.73
N ARG A 157 -6.41 -4.51 -27.80
CA ARG A 157 -5.97 -5.89 -27.61
C ARG A 157 -4.76 -6.24 -28.49
N ASP A 158 -4.84 -5.99 -29.79
CA ASP A 158 -3.78 -6.34 -30.74
C ASP A 158 -2.54 -5.48 -30.56
N VAL A 159 -2.71 -4.19 -30.23
CA VAL A 159 -1.61 -3.28 -29.94
C VAL A 159 -0.87 -3.75 -28.67
N ILE A 160 -1.59 -4.12 -27.62
CA ILE A 160 -1.01 -4.61 -26.36
C ILE A 160 -0.24 -5.90 -26.60
N THR A 161 -0.86 -6.90 -27.26
CA THR A 161 -0.23 -8.21 -27.45
C THR A 161 0.99 -8.13 -28.39
N SER A 162 0.94 -7.34 -29.46
CA SER A 162 2.07 -7.13 -30.36
C SER A 162 3.22 -6.34 -29.70
N SER A 163 2.89 -5.33 -28.90
CA SER A 163 3.90 -4.58 -28.13
C SER A 163 4.62 -5.45 -27.12
N VAL A 164 3.90 -6.31 -26.39
CA VAL A 164 4.48 -7.24 -25.41
C VAL A 164 5.35 -8.31 -26.09
N ASP A 165 4.99 -8.77 -27.29
CA ASP A 165 5.85 -9.69 -28.06
C ASP A 165 7.14 -9.01 -28.53
N SER A 166 7.07 -7.74 -28.94
CA SER A 166 8.20 -6.98 -29.53
C SER A 166 9.12 -6.35 -28.49
N HIS A 167 8.62 -6.01 -27.31
CA HIS A 167 9.36 -5.30 -26.26
C HIS A 167 9.38 -6.08 -24.97
N GLN A 168 10.50 -6.05 -24.28
CA GLN A 168 10.65 -6.72 -22.99
C GLN A 168 9.90 -6.02 -21.87
N VAL A 169 9.71 -4.71 -21.98
CA VAL A 169 8.99 -3.87 -21.02
C VAL A 169 7.94 -3.06 -21.77
N VAL A 170 6.71 -3.05 -21.29
CA VAL A 170 5.61 -2.25 -21.83
C VAL A 170 4.87 -1.60 -20.67
N LEU A 171 4.47 -0.35 -20.84
CA LEU A 171 3.64 0.39 -19.89
C LEU A 171 2.27 0.65 -20.49
N ILE A 172 1.21 0.31 -19.77
CA ILE A 172 -0.18 0.57 -20.15
C ILE A 172 -0.72 1.63 -19.17
N SER A 173 -0.95 2.81 -19.69
CA SER A 173 -1.58 3.91 -18.96
C SER A 173 -3.04 4.02 -19.39
N GLY A 174 -3.93 4.20 -18.43
CA GLY A 174 -5.35 4.39 -18.74
C GLY A 174 -6.15 4.62 -17.48
N GLU A 175 -7.26 5.30 -17.62
CA GLU A 175 -8.12 5.65 -16.49
C GLU A 175 -8.72 4.43 -15.79
N THR A 176 -9.18 4.62 -14.56
CA THR A 176 -9.90 3.60 -13.80
C THR A 176 -11.17 3.17 -14.55
N GLY A 177 -11.46 1.87 -14.53
CA GLY A 177 -12.64 1.34 -15.21
C GLY A 177 -12.46 1.00 -16.69
N CYS A 178 -11.37 1.38 -17.36
CA CYS A 178 -11.15 1.02 -18.77
C CYS A 178 -10.88 -0.49 -19.01
N GLY A 179 -10.70 -1.28 -17.96
CA GLY A 179 -10.57 -2.74 -18.03
C GLY A 179 -9.14 -3.29 -17.96
N LYS A 180 -8.10 -2.49 -17.66
CA LYS A 180 -6.70 -2.93 -17.61
C LYS A 180 -6.51 -4.20 -16.76
N THR A 181 -6.87 -4.11 -15.50
CA THR A 181 -6.64 -5.16 -14.49
C THR A 181 -7.27 -6.50 -14.87
N THR A 182 -8.48 -6.47 -15.43
CA THR A 182 -9.23 -7.70 -15.79
C THR A 182 -8.92 -8.22 -17.17
N GLN A 183 -8.65 -7.35 -18.14
CA GLN A 183 -8.55 -7.78 -19.54
C GLN A 183 -7.12 -8.04 -20.01
N VAL A 184 -6.12 -7.25 -19.60
CA VAL A 184 -4.73 -7.44 -20.06
C VAL A 184 -4.19 -8.84 -19.79
N PRO A 185 -4.35 -9.42 -18.58
CA PRO A 185 -3.87 -10.78 -18.33
C PRO A 185 -4.54 -11.81 -19.24
N GLN A 186 -5.83 -11.63 -19.55
CA GLN A 186 -6.58 -12.52 -20.43
C GLN A 186 -6.15 -12.38 -21.90
N PHE A 187 -5.89 -11.15 -22.38
CA PHE A 187 -5.40 -10.92 -23.74
C PHE A 187 -4.06 -11.64 -23.97
N LEU A 188 -3.15 -11.55 -23.00
CA LEU A 188 -1.85 -12.21 -23.07
C LEU A 188 -2.00 -13.74 -23.02
N LEU A 189 -2.87 -14.27 -22.15
CA LEU A 189 -3.15 -15.71 -22.08
C LEU A 189 -3.72 -16.23 -23.40
N ASP A 190 -4.79 -15.58 -23.91
CA ASP A 190 -5.45 -15.98 -25.14
C ASP A 190 -4.52 -15.88 -26.35
N HIS A 191 -3.67 -14.84 -26.39
CA HIS A 191 -2.67 -14.67 -27.45
C HIS A 191 -1.63 -15.78 -27.43
N LYS A 192 -1.08 -16.14 -26.27
CA LYS A 192 -0.12 -17.24 -26.14
C LYS A 192 -0.76 -18.60 -26.45
N TRP A 193 -1.95 -18.84 -25.98
CA TRP A 193 -2.68 -20.07 -26.30
C TRP A 193 -3.07 -20.18 -27.77
N GLY A 194 -3.40 -19.05 -28.43
CA GLY A 194 -3.60 -19.00 -29.87
C GLY A 194 -2.37 -19.44 -30.68
N LYS A 195 -1.16 -19.22 -30.14
CA LYS A 195 0.11 -19.70 -30.70
C LYS A 195 0.46 -21.14 -30.28
N GLY A 196 -0.35 -21.76 -29.42
CA GLY A 196 -0.06 -23.08 -28.85
C GLY A 196 1.10 -23.07 -27.85
N GLU A 197 1.36 -21.92 -27.20
CA GLU A 197 2.44 -21.71 -26.24
C GLU A 197 1.90 -21.69 -24.81
N ALA A 198 2.48 -22.53 -23.94
CA ALA A 198 2.20 -22.45 -22.50
C ALA A 198 2.84 -21.17 -21.93
N CYS A 199 2.16 -20.54 -20.98
CA CYS A 199 2.67 -19.34 -20.32
C CYS A 199 2.36 -19.34 -18.82
N LYS A 200 3.14 -18.58 -18.07
CA LYS A 200 2.90 -18.27 -16.68
C LYS A 200 2.91 -16.76 -16.53
N ILE A 201 1.74 -16.20 -16.26
CA ILE A 201 1.50 -14.77 -16.09
C ILE A 201 1.30 -14.52 -14.60
N VAL A 202 2.14 -13.71 -14.00
CA VAL A 202 2.04 -13.34 -12.58
C VAL A 202 1.61 -11.89 -12.50
N CYS A 203 0.45 -11.63 -11.90
CA CYS A 203 -0.13 -10.30 -11.75
C CYS A 203 -0.04 -9.86 -10.29
N THR A 204 0.55 -8.70 -10.01
CA THR A 204 0.56 -8.17 -8.66
C THR A 204 -0.57 -7.19 -8.41
N GLN A 205 -1.01 -7.15 -7.16
CA GLN A 205 -1.99 -6.21 -6.65
C GLN A 205 -1.51 -5.64 -5.32
N PRO A 206 -1.71 -4.35 -5.02
CA PRO A 206 -1.26 -3.76 -3.76
C PRO A 206 -2.01 -4.36 -2.56
N ARG A 207 -3.29 -4.69 -2.73
CA ARG A 207 -4.17 -5.17 -1.65
C ARG A 207 -4.55 -6.64 -1.80
N ARG A 208 -4.69 -7.33 -0.65
CA ARG A 208 -5.08 -8.76 -0.62
C ARG A 208 -6.45 -8.99 -1.27
N ILE A 209 -7.41 -8.14 -0.90
CA ILE A 209 -8.78 -8.21 -1.43
C ILE A 209 -8.78 -8.04 -2.96
N SER A 210 -8.03 -7.06 -3.49
CA SER A 210 -7.93 -6.84 -4.92
C SER A 210 -7.39 -8.08 -5.64
N ALA A 211 -6.33 -8.72 -5.11
CA ALA A 211 -5.76 -9.92 -5.73
C ALA A 211 -6.76 -11.09 -5.80
N THR A 212 -7.55 -11.30 -4.74
CA THR A 212 -8.56 -12.38 -4.72
C THR A 212 -9.77 -12.06 -5.60
N SER A 213 -10.33 -10.85 -5.47
CA SER A 213 -11.53 -10.45 -6.21
C SER A 213 -11.29 -10.39 -7.73
N VAL A 214 -10.12 -9.91 -8.17
CA VAL A 214 -9.78 -9.89 -9.60
C VAL A 214 -9.60 -11.31 -10.14
N ALA A 215 -8.95 -12.21 -9.40
CA ALA A 215 -8.81 -13.59 -9.79
C ALA A 215 -10.18 -14.28 -9.92
N GLU A 216 -11.07 -14.08 -8.96
CA GLU A 216 -12.44 -14.59 -8.98
C GLU A 216 -13.24 -13.98 -10.13
N ARG A 217 -13.13 -12.67 -10.37
CA ARG A 217 -13.80 -11.99 -11.49
C ARG A 217 -13.38 -12.56 -12.85
N ILE A 218 -12.09 -12.76 -13.08
CA ILE A 218 -11.59 -13.31 -14.35
C ILE A 218 -12.02 -14.77 -14.52
N SER A 219 -11.97 -15.58 -13.45
CA SER A 219 -12.48 -16.95 -13.50
C SER A 219 -13.96 -16.98 -13.89
N TYR A 220 -14.77 -16.08 -13.29
CA TYR A 220 -16.18 -15.93 -13.64
C TYR A 220 -16.37 -15.51 -15.10
N GLU A 221 -15.60 -14.54 -15.59
CA GLU A 221 -15.65 -14.08 -16.99
C GLU A 221 -15.29 -15.18 -18.00
N ARG A 222 -14.48 -16.17 -17.58
CA ARG A 222 -14.09 -17.33 -18.41
C ARG A 222 -14.98 -18.56 -18.15
N GLY A 223 -15.94 -18.46 -17.24
CA GLY A 223 -16.81 -19.58 -16.88
C GLY A 223 -16.05 -20.77 -16.31
N GLU A 224 -15.03 -20.53 -15.48
CA GLU A 224 -14.20 -21.55 -14.84
C GLU A 224 -14.13 -21.35 -13.33
N ASN A 225 -13.71 -22.38 -12.60
CA ASN A 225 -13.52 -22.27 -11.18
C ASN A 225 -12.19 -21.62 -10.85
N ILE A 226 -12.18 -20.82 -9.75
CA ILE A 226 -10.93 -20.27 -9.23
C ILE A 226 -10.01 -21.42 -8.80
N GLY A 227 -8.79 -21.42 -9.34
CA GLY A 227 -7.79 -22.47 -9.13
C GLY A 227 -7.53 -23.34 -10.34
N ASP A 228 -8.36 -23.26 -11.41
CA ASP A 228 -8.13 -23.91 -12.68
C ASP A 228 -7.02 -23.17 -13.47
N ASP A 229 -7.39 -22.44 -14.50
CA ASP A 229 -6.42 -21.66 -15.29
C ASP A 229 -6.02 -20.35 -14.60
N ILE A 230 -6.90 -19.83 -13.73
CA ILE A 230 -6.69 -18.61 -12.94
C ILE A 230 -6.58 -18.98 -11.48
N GLY A 231 -5.52 -18.51 -10.83
CA GLY A 231 -5.32 -18.73 -9.41
C GLY A 231 -4.83 -17.46 -8.69
N TYR A 232 -4.72 -17.55 -7.37
CA TYR A 232 -4.10 -16.48 -6.58
C TYR A 232 -3.22 -17.02 -5.46
N LYS A 233 -2.29 -16.18 -5.02
CA LYS A 233 -1.45 -16.42 -3.85
C LYS A 233 -1.26 -15.15 -3.06
N ILE A 234 -1.85 -15.13 -1.87
CA ILE A 234 -1.68 -14.08 -0.89
C ILE A 234 -1.01 -14.64 0.38
N ARG A 235 -0.75 -13.80 1.38
CA ARG A 235 -0.16 -14.25 2.64
C ARG A 235 -1.10 -15.27 3.31
N LEU A 236 -0.57 -16.47 3.60
CA LEU A 236 -1.25 -17.61 4.26
C LEU A 236 -2.35 -18.30 3.45
N GLU A 237 -2.68 -17.83 2.25
CA GLU A 237 -3.73 -18.41 1.43
C GLU A 237 -3.31 -18.52 -0.04
N SER A 238 -3.72 -19.61 -0.70
CA SER A 238 -3.55 -19.78 -2.15
C SER A 238 -4.64 -20.69 -2.71
N LYS A 239 -5.16 -20.32 -3.87
CA LYS A 239 -6.00 -21.20 -4.70
C LYS A 239 -5.35 -21.35 -6.06
N GLY A 240 -5.31 -22.58 -6.57
CA GLY A 240 -4.62 -22.96 -7.79
C GLY A 240 -3.28 -23.65 -7.52
N GLY A 241 -2.62 -24.04 -8.59
CA GLY A 241 -1.38 -24.80 -8.56
C GLY A 241 -0.50 -24.51 -9.77
N ARG A 242 0.38 -25.47 -10.10
CA ARG A 242 1.27 -25.36 -11.26
C ARG A 242 0.51 -25.10 -12.57
N ASN A 243 -0.67 -25.70 -12.72
CA ASN A 243 -1.46 -25.62 -13.95
C ASN A 243 -2.19 -24.29 -14.15
N SER A 244 -2.29 -23.43 -13.11
CA SER A 244 -2.88 -22.11 -13.28
C SER A 244 -1.93 -21.22 -14.09
N SER A 245 -2.39 -20.78 -15.26
CA SER A 245 -1.60 -19.97 -16.19
C SER A 245 -1.51 -18.50 -15.77
N ILE A 246 -2.57 -17.95 -15.17
CA ILE A 246 -2.56 -16.62 -14.55
C ILE A 246 -2.60 -16.78 -13.04
N VAL A 247 -1.72 -16.06 -12.34
CA VAL A 247 -1.65 -16.07 -10.88
C VAL A 247 -1.64 -14.65 -10.36
N PHE A 248 -2.67 -14.29 -9.60
CA PHE A 248 -2.70 -13.02 -8.88
C PHE A 248 -2.02 -13.15 -7.53
N CYS A 249 -1.25 -12.16 -7.15
CA CYS A 249 -0.60 -12.14 -5.85
C CYS A 249 -0.43 -10.70 -5.32
N THR A 250 -0.16 -10.57 -4.02
CA THR A 250 0.22 -9.26 -3.49
C THR A 250 1.68 -8.94 -3.78
N ASN A 251 2.02 -7.65 -3.88
CA ASN A 251 3.37 -7.16 -4.13
C ASN A 251 4.40 -7.83 -3.21
N GLY A 252 4.13 -7.93 -1.90
CA GLY A 252 5.04 -8.57 -0.94
C GLY A 252 5.25 -10.07 -1.18
N VAL A 253 4.30 -10.79 -1.81
CA VAL A 253 4.47 -12.21 -2.18
C VAL A 253 5.41 -12.34 -3.36
N LEU A 254 5.23 -11.53 -4.42
CA LEU A 254 6.14 -11.55 -5.58
C LEU A 254 7.54 -11.12 -5.18
N LEU A 255 7.69 -10.05 -4.39
CA LEU A 255 8.99 -9.60 -3.90
C LEU A 255 9.74 -10.74 -3.18
N ARG A 256 9.05 -11.50 -2.31
CA ARG A 256 9.67 -12.65 -1.64
C ARG A 256 10.12 -13.73 -2.62
N VAL A 257 9.34 -13.99 -3.67
CA VAL A 257 9.70 -14.95 -4.73
C VAL A 257 10.94 -14.48 -5.48
N LEU A 258 10.99 -13.22 -5.89
CA LEU A 258 12.14 -12.64 -6.61
C LEU A 258 13.42 -12.69 -5.76
N VAL A 259 13.35 -12.26 -4.49
CA VAL A 259 14.50 -12.25 -3.59
C VAL A 259 14.97 -13.66 -3.26
N SER A 260 14.06 -14.61 -2.94
CA SER A 260 14.45 -15.98 -2.59
C SER A 260 15.05 -16.74 -3.78
N ARG A 261 14.57 -16.47 -4.99
CA ARG A 261 15.03 -17.12 -6.23
C ARG A 261 16.27 -16.44 -6.82
N GLY A 262 16.40 -15.13 -6.70
CA GLY A 262 17.61 -14.38 -7.10
C GLY A 262 18.85 -14.81 -6.31
N THR A 263 18.73 -15.03 -5.00
CA THR A 263 19.84 -15.48 -4.16
C THR A 263 20.29 -16.92 -4.43
N SER A 264 19.43 -17.75 -5.04
CA SER A 264 19.78 -19.13 -5.40
C SER A 264 20.79 -19.20 -6.56
N ARG A 265 20.87 -18.18 -7.41
CA ARG A 265 21.82 -18.10 -8.53
C ARG A 265 23.26 -17.95 -8.04
N LEU A 266 23.48 -17.13 -7.01
CA LEU A 266 24.80 -16.96 -6.36
C LEU A 266 25.33 -18.24 -5.68
N LYS A 267 24.43 -19.18 -5.34
CA LYS A 267 24.79 -20.48 -4.76
C LYS A 267 24.99 -21.59 -5.81
N ARG A 268 24.54 -21.41 -7.06
CA ARG A 268 24.56 -22.43 -8.11
C ARG A 268 25.84 -22.48 -8.93
N GLU A 269 26.59 -21.38 -9.00
CA GLU A 269 27.93 -21.42 -9.62
C GLU A 269 28.89 -22.34 -8.85
N ALA A 270 28.53 -22.69 -7.59
CA ALA A 270 29.30 -23.60 -6.76
C ALA A 270 28.79 -25.05 -6.68
N SER A 271 27.67 -25.41 -7.33
CA SER A 271 27.15 -26.78 -7.27
C SER A 271 26.37 -27.13 -8.55
N ASN A 272 26.86 -28.14 -9.29
CA ASN A 272 26.25 -28.73 -10.51
C ASN A 272 24.89 -29.45 -10.26
N LYS A 273 24.01 -28.95 -9.39
CA LYS A 273 22.68 -29.53 -9.16
C LYS A 273 21.60 -28.68 -9.83
N SER A 274 20.97 -29.23 -10.86
CA SER A 274 19.77 -28.73 -11.54
C SER A 274 18.60 -28.64 -10.56
N GLY A 275 18.47 -27.57 -9.82
CA GLY A 275 17.32 -27.30 -8.94
C GLY A 275 16.29 -26.40 -9.66
N LYS A 276 15.05 -26.89 -9.70
CA LYS A 276 13.91 -26.44 -10.49
C LYS A 276 13.19 -25.16 -10.02
N ASP A 277 13.82 -24.25 -9.28
CA ASP A 277 13.12 -23.10 -8.69
C ASP A 277 13.68 -21.77 -9.20
N ASP A 278 13.48 -21.48 -10.49
CA ASP A 278 14.00 -20.29 -11.12
C ASP A 278 12.87 -19.36 -11.63
N VAL A 279 13.12 -18.05 -11.65
CA VAL A 279 12.30 -17.02 -12.32
C VAL A 279 12.11 -17.35 -13.81
N SER A 280 12.98 -18.19 -14.38
CA SER A 280 12.87 -18.74 -15.74
C SER A 280 11.51 -19.41 -16.06
N ASN A 281 10.75 -19.80 -15.05
CA ASN A 281 9.41 -20.38 -15.21
C ASN A 281 8.30 -19.34 -15.41
N ILE A 282 8.56 -18.06 -15.17
CA ILE A 282 7.61 -16.97 -15.33
C ILE A 282 7.86 -16.35 -16.72
N THR A 283 6.82 -16.25 -17.53
CA THR A 283 6.91 -15.62 -18.86
C THR A 283 6.54 -14.14 -18.83
N HIS A 284 5.55 -13.77 -18.01
CA HIS A 284 5.08 -12.41 -17.90
C HIS A 284 4.90 -12.03 -16.43
N ILE A 285 5.36 -10.84 -16.08
CA ILE A 285 5.05 -10.19 -14.80
C ILE A 285 4.26 -8.94 -15.11
N ILE A 286 3.07 -8.83 -14.53
CA ILE A 286 2.23 -7.64 -14.59
C ILE A 286 2.29 -6.99 -13.22
N VAL A 287 2.80 -5.75 -13.16
CA VAL A 287 2.78 -4.93 -11.95
C VAL A 287 1.67 -3.92 -12.12
N ASP A 288 0.57 -4.14 -11.41
CA ASP A 288 -0.61 -3.30 -11.50
C ASP A 288 -0.60 -2.19 -10.44
N GLU A 289 -1.34 -1.12 -10.71
CA GLU A 289 -1.52 0.04 -9.81
C GLU A 289 -0.18 0.68 -9.38
N ILE A 290 0.80 0.79 -10.30
CA ILE A 290 2.13 1.33 -9.99
C ILE A 290 2.10 2.78 -9.50
N HIS A 291 1.03 3.51 -9.80
CA HIS A 291 0.82 4.89 -9.36
C HIS A 291 0.55 5.02 -7.85
N GLU A 292 0.09 3.94 -7.18
CA GLU A 292 -0.06 3.95 -5.71
C GLU A 292 1.31 4.07 -4.99
N ARG A 293 2.43 3.86 -5.70
CA ARG A 293 3.80 4.00 -5.18
C ARG A 293 4.00 3.22 -3.88
N ASP A 294 3.39 2.01 -3.81
CA ASP A 294 3.62 1.10 -2.70
C ASP A 294 5.10 0.69 -2.63
N ARG A 295 5.67 0.71 -1.42
CA ARG A 295 7.07 0.37 -1.16
C ARG A 295 7.52 -0.97 -1.78
N TYR A 296 6.64 -1.97 -1.81
CA TYR A 296 6.96 -3.28 -2.38
C TYR A 296 6.97 -3.24 -3.91
N SER A 297 6.09 -2.47 -4.55
CA SER A 297 6.07 -2.32 -6.00
C SER A 297 7.32 -1.62 -6.52
N ASP A 298 7.77 -0.57 -5.85
CA ASP A 298 9.02 0.13 -6.22
C ASP A 298 10.24 -0.81 -6.10
N PHE A 299 10.32 -1.62 -5.05
CA PHE A 299 11.39 -2.64 -4.92
C PHE A 299 11.28 -3.73 -5.99
N ILE A 300 10.09 -4.18 -6.32
CA ILE A 300 9.87 -5.17 -7.39
C ILE A 300 10.40 -4.62 -8.71
N LEU A 301 10.02 -3.39 -9.07
CA LEU A 301 10.46 -2.76 -10.31
C LEU A 301 11.99 -2.60 -10.37
N ALA A 302 12.63 -2.20 -9.27
CA ALA A 302 14.08 -2.11 -9.18
C ALA A 302 14.76 -3.48 -9.40
N ILE A 303 14.28 -4.52 -8.72
CA ILE A 303 14.82 -5.88 -8.86
C ILE A 303 14.58 -6.42 -10.27
N ILE A 304 13.37 -6.23 -10.82
CA ILE A 304 13.06 -6.70 -12.18
C ILE A 304 13.96 -6.02 -13.19
N ARG A 305 14.17 -4.71 -13.11
CA ARG A 305 15.08 -4.00 -14.00
C ARG A 305 16.48 -4.63 -14.03
N ASP A 306 16.99 -5.00 -12.87
CA ASP A 306 18.32 -5.59 -12.75
C ASP A 306 18.40 -7.01 -13.30
N ILE A 307 17.29 -7.80 -13.22
CA ILE A 307 17.28 -9.18 -13.69
C ILE A 307 16.88 -9.32 -15.16
N LEU A 308 16.13 -8.38 -15.75
CA LEU A 308 15.61 -8.44 -17.11
C LEU A 308 16.69 -8.79 -18.16
N PRO A 309 17.91 -8.22 -18.14
CA PRO A 309 18.95 -8.58 -19.10
C PRO A 309 19.36 -10.06 -19.06
N SER A 310 19.20 -10.70 -17.89
CA SER A 310 19.52 -12.11 -17.67
C SER A 310 18.39 -13.06 -18.06
N TYR A 311 17.19 -12.55 -18.31
CA TYR A 311 15.99 -13.32 -18.67
C TYR A 311 15.30 -12.74 -19.92
N PRO A 312 15.86 -12.95 -21.14
CA PRO A 312 15.36 -12.34 -22.39
C PRO A 312 13.90 -12.74 -22.73
N HIS A 313 13.44 -13.89 -22.20
CA HIS A 313 12.07 -14.39 -22.39
C HIS A 313 11.05 -13.73 -21.46
N LEU A 314 11.50 -13.11 -20.35
CA LEU A 314 10.62 -12.48 -19.38
C LEU A 314 10.09 -11.16 -19.93
N ARG A 315 8.79 -10.94 -19.82
CA ARG A 315 8.11 -9.69 -20.17
C ARG A 315 7.59 -9.02 -18.94
N LEU A 316 7.87 -7.71 -18.81
CA LEU A 316 7.33 -6.85 -17.76
C LEU A 316 6.25 -5.96 -18.36
N ILE A 317 5.07 -6.02 -17.79
CA ILE A 317 3.95 -5.14 -18.11
C ILE A 317 3.65 -4.31 -16.86
N MET A 318 3.74 -3.00 -16.97
CA MET A 318 3.36 -2.07 -15.93
C MET A 318 2.00 -1.47 -16.26
N MET A 319 1.11 -1.38 -15.26
CA MET A 319 -0.21 -0.76 -15.45
C MET A 319 -0.41 0.39 -14.45
N SER A 320 -0.89 1.52 -14.95
CA SER A 320 -1.09 2.76 -14.18
C SER A 320 -2.43 3.41 -14.55
N ALA A 321 -3.03 4.09 -13.57
CA ALA A 321 -4.22 4.92 -13.77
C ALA A 321 -3.88 6.40 -14.04
N THR A 322 -2.64 6.83 -13.85
CA THR A 322 -2.26 8.25 -13.86
C THR A 322 -1.17 8.62 -14.86
N LEU A 323 -0.93 9.95 -14.95
CA LEU A 323 -0.08 10.63 -15.92
C LEU A 323 1.45 10.44 -15.75
N ASP A 324 1.93 9.81 -14.67
CA ASP A 324 3.36 9.62 -14.43
C ASP A 324 4.03 8.51 -15.30
N ALA A 325 3.35 8.09 -16.35
CA ALA A 325 3.80 7.04 -17.26
C ALA A 325 5.19 7.30 -17.87
N GLU A 326 5.50 8.55 -18.18
CA GLU A 326 6.77 8.93 -18.80
C GLU A 326 7.98 8.66 -17.89
N ARG A 327 7.88 8.93 -16.58
CA ARG A 327 8.96 8.66 -15.61
C ARG A 327 9.27 7.17 -15.53
N PHE A 328 8.24 6.33 -15.50
CA PHE A 328 8.43 4.87 -15.51
C PHE A 328 9.00 4.38 -16.83
N SER A 329 8.56 4.94 -17.96
CA SER A 329 9.13 4.61 -19.28
C SER A 329 10.63 4.95 -19.33
N GLN A 330 11.02 6.16 -18.92
CA GLN A 330 12.41 6.59 -18.86
C GLN A 330 13.25 5.70 -17.91
N TYR A 331 12.69 5.31 -16.77
CA TYR A 331 13.37 4.42 -15.81
C TYR A 331 13.74 3.06 -16.43
N PHE A 332 12.94 2.58 -17.40
CA PHE A 332 13.19 1.35 -18.15
C PHE A 332 13.75 1.59 -19.56
N GLY A 333 14.45 2.71 -19.77
CA GLY A 333 15.16 3.00 -21.01
C GLY A 333 14.28 3.43 -22.18
N GLY A 334 13.12 4.03 -21.91
CA GLY A 334 12.20 4.51 -22.93
C GLY A 334 11.26 3.40 -23.46
N CYS A 335 10.72 2.55 -22.56
CA CYS A 335 9.78 1.53 -22.98
C CYS A 335 8.49 2.12 -23.57
N PRO A 336 7.81 1.44 -24.52
CA PRO A 336 6.59 1.93 -25.14
C PRO A 336 5.49 2.13 -24.10
N ILE A 337 4.73 3.23 -24.27
CA ILE A 337 3.56 3.58 -23.48
C ILE A 337 2.32 3.41 -24.35
N ILE A 338 1.36 2.62 -23.89
CA ILE A 338 0.04 2.45 -24.51
C ILE A 338 -0.96 3.22 -23.67
N CYS A 339 -1.50 4.31 -24.22
CA CYS A 339 -2.51 5.12 -23.56
C CYS A 339 -3.91 4.62 -23.94
N VAL A 340 -4.68 4.15 -22.96
CA VAL A 340 -6.06 3.67 -23.16
C VAL A 340 -7.01 4.74 -22.59
N PRO A 341 -7.89 5.34 -23.41
CA PRO A 341 -8.88 6.28 -22.92
C PRO A 341 -9.85 5.58 -21.96
N GLY A 342 -10.29 6.27 -20.93
CA GLY A 342 -11.32 5.79 -20.03
C GLY A 342 -12.71 6.30 -20.40
N PHE A 343 -13.72 5.77 -19.71
CA PHE A 343 -15.03 6.41 -19.67
C PHE A 343 -14.99 7.49 -18.59
N THR A 344 -14.67 8.71 -18.97
CA THR A 344 -14.75 9.86 -18.07
C THR A 344 -16.17 10.38 -18.04
N TYR A 345 -16.79 10.27 -16.88
CA TYR A 345 -17.99 11.02 -16.61
C TYR A 345 -17.60 12.39 -16.05
N PRO A 346 -18.31 13.47 -16.41
CA PRO A 346 -18.03 14.77 -15.83
C PRO A 346 -18.24 14.69 -14.32
N VAL A 347 -17.17 14.91 -13.58
CA VAL A 347 -17.18 14.94 -12.12
C VAL A 347 -17.16 16.39 -11.67
N LYS A 348 -18.22 16.84 -10.99
CA LYS A 348 -18.26 18.12 -10.35
C LYS A 348 -17.75 17.99 -8.93
N SER A 349 -16.65 18.64 -8.62
CA SER A 349 -16.11 18.66 -7.26
C SER A 349 -16.87 19.70 -6.43
N PHE A 350 -17.24 19.29 -5.21
CA PHE A 350 -17.82 20.17 -4.19
C PHE A 350 -16.93 20.10 -2.98
N TYR A 351 -16.44 21.22 -2.53
CA TYR A 351 -15.77 21.34 -1.25
C TYR A 351 -16.80 21.52 -0.13
N LEU A 352 -16.36 21.40 1.13
CA LEU A 352 -17.27 21.51 2.27
C LEU A 352 -18.04 22.83 2.27
N GLU A 353 -17.38 23.91 1.89
CA GLU A 353 -17.96 25.26 1.78
C GLU A 353 -19.09 25.31 0.73
N ASP A 354 -18.90 24.64 -0.41
CA ASP A 354 -19.92 24.56 -1.47
C ASP A 354 -21.14 23.78 -0.96
N VAL A 355 -20.92 22.67 -0.28
CA VAL A 355 -21.99 21.84 0.29
C VAL A 355 -22.78 22.63 1.34
N LEU A 356 -22.09 23.34 2.23
CA LEU A 356 -22.71 24.17 3.25
C LEU A 356 -23.49 25.33 2.63
N SER A 357 -23.00 25.95 1.56
CA SER A 357 -23.72 27.02 0.86
C SER A 357 -24.98 26.50 0.17
N ILE A 358 -24.93 25.32 -0.45
CA ILE A 358 -26.08 24.68 -1.07
C ILE A 358 -27.15 24.33 -0.02
N LEU A 359 -26.73 23.80 1.13
CA LEU A 359 -27.66 23.46 2.22
C LEU A 359 -28.28 24.69 2.90
N LYS A 360 -27.60 25.84 2.87
CA LYS A 360 -28.10 27.11 3.43
C LYS A 360 -28.94 27.92 2.42
N SER A 361 -28.96 27.53 1.13
CA SER A 361 -29.76 28.24 0.11
C SER A 361 -31.24 27.97 0.30
N PRO A 362 -32.11 28.99 0.38
CA PRO A 362 -33.54 28.81 0.62
C PRO A 362 -34.33 28.23 -0.57
N ASP A 363 -33.71 28.00 -1.72
CA ASP A 363 -34.40 27.58 -2.96
C ASP A 363 -34.45 26.04 -3.16
N ASN A 364 -34.24 25.21 -2.11
CA ASN A 364 -34.39 23.76 -2.22
C ASN A 364 -35.85 23.28 -2.16
N ASN A 365 -36.72 23.79 -3.03
CA ASN A 365 -38.11 23.31 -3.17
C ASN A 365 -38.29 22.19 -4.21
N HIS A 366 -37.23 21.52 -4.68
CA HIS A 366 -37.34 20.39 -5.59
C HIS A 366 -36.37 19.27 -5.23
N ILE A 367 -36.61 18.64 -4.10
CA ILE A 367 -36.28 17.20 -3.92
C ILE A 367 -37.46 16.58 -3.22
N ASP A 368 -38.21 15.77 -4.00
CA ASP A 368 -39.38 15.05 -3.55
C ASP A 368 -39.13 14.16 -2.34
N SER A 369 -39.95 14.42 -1.32
CA SER A 369 -40.59 13.48 -0.39
C SER A 369 -39.94 12.12 -0.16
N ALA A 370 -39.24 11.98 0.99
CA ALA A 370 -39.47 10.93 1.96
C ALA A 370 -38.45 10.95 3.12
N MET A 371 -38.55 11.95 4.02
CA MET A 371 -38.16 11.83 5.43
C MET A 371 -38.84 12.94 6.22
N PRO A 372 -39.41 12.69 7.40
CA PRO A 372 -40.08 13.73 8.18
C PRO A 372 -39.06 14.73 8.69
N SER A 373 -39.16 15.96 8.20
CA SER A 373 -38.40 17.12 8.64
C SER A 373 -38.76 17.43 10.11
N ALA A 374 -37.76 17.36 10.96
CA ALA A 374 -37.83 18.06 12.24
C ALA A 374 -37.91 19.57 11.95
N PRO A 375 -38.73 20.33 12.66
CA PRO A 375 -38.97 21.73 12.39
C PRO A 375 -37.70 22.53 12.77
N GLN A 376 -37.00 23.05 11.76
CA GLN A 376 -35.99 24.09 11.97
C GLN A 376 -36.74 25.38 12.39
N LYS A 377 -36.82 25.60 13.67
CA LYS A 377 -37.16 26.92 14.21
C LYS A 377 -35.96 27.81 13.93
N SER A 378 -36.16 28.84 13.10
CA SER A 378 -35.30 30.00 13.02
C SER A 378 -35.44 30.78 14.35
N HIS A 379 -34.76 30.33 15.40
CA HIS A 379 -34.71 31.08 16.64
C HIS A 379 -33.89 32.34 16.39
N GLU A 380 -34.53 33.47 16.38
CA GLU A 380 -33.85 34.73 16.70
C GLU A 380 -33.36 34.62 18.15
N LEU A 381 -32.12 35.03 18.41
CA LEU A 381 -31.58 35.10 19.77
C LEU A 381 -32.52 35.94 20.60
N THR A 382 -33.02 35.39 21.72
CA THR A 382 -33.81 36.15 22.66
C THR A 382 -32.94 37.21 23.34
N GLU A 383 -33.53 38.22 23.94
CA GLU A 383 -32.76 39.22 24.70
C GLU A 383 -32.02 38.60 25.89
N GLU A 384 -32.55 37.48 26.42
CA GLU A 384 -31.90 36.70 27.47
C GLU A 384 -30.66 35.98 26.95
N ASP A 385 -30.71 35.38 25.74
CA ASP A 385 -29.57 34.72 25.10
C ASP A 385 -28.46 35.72 24.75
N LYS A 386 -28.81 36.93 24.26
CA LYS A 386 -27.86 37.98 23.98
C LYS A 386 -27.16 38.46 25.25
N ALA A 387 -27.90 38.62 26.35
CA ALA A 387 -27.34 39.02 27.64
C ALA A 387 -26.39 37.95 28.21
N ALA A 388 -26.75 36.66 28.03
CA ALA A 388 -25.89 35.57 28.45
C ALA A 388 -24.60 35.49 27.61
N LEU A 389 -24.66 35.77 26.30
CA LEU A 389 -23.49 35.83 25.43
C LEU A 389 -22.59 37.04 25.77
N ASP A 390 -23.17 38.20 26.05
CA ASP A 390 -22.43 39.39 26.47
C ASP A 390 -21.68 39.14 27.76
N GLU A 391 -22.33 38.50 28.73
CA GLU A 391 -21.71 38.12 30.01
C GLU A 391 -20.59 37.08 29.78
N ALA A 392 -20.81 36.06 29.01
CA ALA A 392 -19.80 35.04 28.71
C ALA A 392 -18.59 35.60 27.96
N ILE A 393 -18.79 36.50 26.97
CA ILE A 393 -17.72 37.23 26.27
C ILE A 393 -16.91 38.08 27.24
N ASN A 394 -17.58 38.80 28.15
CA ASN A 394 -16.91 39.63 29.15
C ASN A 394 -16.10 38.81 30.13
N LEU A 395 -16.65 37.70 30.65
CA LEU A 395 -15.93 36.77 31.56
C LEU A 395 -14.72 36.17 30.89
N ALA A 396 -14.86 35.70 29.64
CA ALA A 396 -13.77 35.14 28.84
C ALA A 396 -12.66 36.19 28.60
N TRP A 397 -13.01 37.44 28.38
CA TRP A 397 -12.04 38.52 28.17
C TRP A 397 -11.34 38.98 29.44
N THR A 398 -12.08 39.19 30.54
CA THR A 398 -11.57 39.78 31.79
C THR A 398 -10.96 38.76 32.74
N ASN A 399 -11.55 37.58 32.83
CA ASN A 399 -11.22 36.58 33.86
C ASN A 399 -10.57 35.30 33.29
N ASP A 400 -10.40 35.20 31.95
CA ASP A 400 -9.96 33.97 31.24
C ASP A 400 -10.89 32.76 31.50
N GLU A 401 -12.19 33.00 31.74
CA GLU A 401 -13.22 31.97 31.93
C GLU A 401 -13.90 31.66 30.58
N PHE A 402 -13.45 30.63 29.90
CA PHE A 402 -13.90 30.31 28.55
C PHE A 402 -15.01 29.28 28.51
N ASP A 403 -15.21 28.50 29.58
CA ASP A 403 -16.11 27.34 29.57
C ASP A 403 -17.56 27.74 29.27
N THR A 404 -18.06 28.78 29.87
CA THR A 404 -19.42 29.30 29.63
C THR A 404 -19.63 29.76 28.19
N LEU A 405 -18.63 30.43 27.61
CA LEU A 405 -18.69 30.87 26.19
C LEU A 405 -18.64 29.68 25.25
N LEU A 406 -17.81 28.68 25.52
CA LEU A 406 -17.72 27.45 24.74
C LEU A 406 -19.02 26.66 24.84
N ASP A 407 -19.62 26.50 26.02
CA ASP A 407 -20.88 25.80 26.20
C ASP A 407 -22.02 26.43 25.41
N LEU A 408 -22.11 27.76 25.38
CA LEU A 408 -23.09 28.48 24.55
C LEU A 408 -22.86 28.28 23.06
N ILE A 409 -21.60 28.31 22.61
CA ILE A 409 -21.23 28.06 21.22
C ILE A 409 -21.57 26.63 20.80
N TYR A 410 -21.28 25.63 21.66
CA TYR A 410 -21.54 24.22 21.38
C TYR A 410 -23.02 23.84 21.48
N SER A 411 -23.77 24.42 22.42
CA SER A 411 -25.17 24.08 22.63
C SER A 411 -26.07 24.58 21.52
N GLU A 412 -25.81 25.76 20.98
CA GLU A 412 -26.68 26.35 19.96
C GLU A 412 -26.10 26.31 18.54
N GLY A 413 -24.77 26.36 18.37
CA GLY A 413 -24.06 26.10 17.11
C GLY A 413 -24.49 26.94 15.90
N THR A 414 -25.14 28.10 16.13
CA THR A 414 -25.70 28.93 15.05
C THR A 414 -24.77 30.11 14.71
N PRO A 415 -24.77 30.58 13.43
CA PRO A 415 -24.03 31.77 13.04
C PRO A 415 -24.31 33.02 13.88
N LYS A 416 -25.51 33.12 14.47
CA LYS A 416 -25.90 34.22 15.32
C LYS A 416 -25.19 34.21 16.68
N VAL A 417 -24.80 33.04 17.19
CA VAL A 417 -24.07 32.88 18.45
C VAL A 417 -22.60 33.16 18.27
N TYR A 418 -21.92 32.50 17.33
CA TYR A 418 -20.46 32.66 17.18
C TYR A 418 -20.04 33.95 16.45
N ASN A 419 -20.99 34.66 15.79
CA ASN A 419 -20.78 36.01 15.24
C ASN A 419 -21.49 37.10 16.08
N HIS A 420 -21.93 36.79 17.29
CA HIS A 420 -22.53 37.78 18.18
C HIS A 420 -21.50 38.85 18.53
N HIS A 421 -21.93 40.11 18.50
CA HIS A 421 -21.15 41.25 18.91
C HIS A 421 -21.59 41.66 20.30
N ASP A 422 -20.69 41.65 21.27
CA ASP A 422 -20.96 42.15 22.61
C ASP A 422 -21.49 43.60 22.58
N SER A 423 -22.53 43.85 23.32
CA SER A 423 -23.26 45.11 23.31
C SER A 423 -22.43 46.30 23.76
N LEU A 424 -21.42 46.10 24.65
CA LEU A 424 -20.58 47.13 25.20
C LEU A 424 -19.33 47.40 24.36
N THR A 425 -18.60 46.34 24.01
CA THR A 425 -17.29 46.42 23.36
C THR A 425 -17.33 46.17 21.85
N GLY A 426 -18.33 45.43 21.38
CA GLY A 426 -18.42 44.95 20.02
C GLY A 426 -17.53 43.72 19.76
N LEU A 427 -16.93 43.13 20.80
CA LEU A 427 -16.10 41.93 20.68
C LEU A 427 -16.96 40.75 20.23
N THR A 428 -16.41 39.95 19.30
CA THR A 428 -16.98 38.66 18.94
C THR A 428 -16.25 37.53 19.65
N PRO A 429 -16.84 36.34 19.82
CA PRO A 429 -16.15 35.15 20.33
C PRO A 429 -14.80 34.89 19.65
N LEU A 430 -14.72 35.05 18.32
CA LEU A 430 -13.49 34.90 17.56
C LEU A 430 -12.40 35.90 17.98
N MET A 431 -12.76 37.15 18.22
CA MET A 431 -11.83 38.19 18.68
C MET A 431 -11.29 37.87 20.07
N VAL A 432 -12.14 37.37 20.97
CA VAL A 432 -11.75 36.97 22.32
C VAL A 432 -10.75 35.84 22.28
N PHE A 433 -11.03 34.74 21.57
CA PHE A 433 -10.12 33.63 21.49
C PHE A 433 -8.81 33.99 20.78
N ALA A 434 -8.88 34.84 19.74
CA ALA A 434 -7.70 35.30 19.01
C ALA A 434 -6.79 36.16 19.89
N GLY A 435 -7.36 37.14 20.66
CA GLY A 435 -6.63 37.98 21.57
C GLY A 435 -6.06 37.23 22.79
N LYS A 436 -6.68 36.14 23.19
CA LYS A 436 -6.22 35.28 24.31
C LYS A 436 -5.31 34.12 23.85
N GLY A 437 -4.96 34.03 22.56
CA GLY A 437 -4.02 33.02 22.04
C GLY A 437 -4.56 31.58 22.03
N ARG A 438 -5.87 31.44 22.04
CA ARG A 438 -6.58 30.14 22.07
C ARG A 438 -6.67 29.52 20.64
N VAL A 439 -5.54 29.08 20.08
CA VAL A 439 -5.44 28.63 18.69
C VAL A 439 -6.45 27.53 18.32
N GLY A 440 -6.67 26.56 19.21
CA GLY A 440 -7.64 25.48 18.99
C GLY A 440 -9.07 25.99 18.80
N ASP A 441 -9.48 26.95 19.65
CA ASP A 441 -10.83 27.52 19.62
C ASP A 441 -11.00 28.48 18.44
N VAL A 442 -9.95 29.21 18.05
CA VAL A 442 -9.92 30.01 16.82
C VAL A 442 -10.11 29.13 15.59
N CYS A 443 -9.34 28.02 15.47
CA CYS A 443 -9.51 27.07 14.37
C CYS A 443 -10.91 26.44 14.34
N MET A 444 -11.47 26.13 15.49
CA MET A 444 -12.82 25.60 15.61
C MET A 444 -13.86 26.61 15.10
N LEU A 445 -13.82 27.85 15.58
CA LEU A 445 -14.76 28.89 15.16
C LEU A 445 -14.65 29.20 13.67
N LEU A 446 -13.45 29.29 13.13
CA LEU A 446 -13.25 29.46 11.69
C LEU A 446 -13.80 28.29 10.88
N SER A 447 -13.67 27.06 11.41
CA SER A 447 -14.19 25.85 10.74
C SER A 447 -15.73 25.83 10.70
N VAL A 448 -16.41 26.43 11.64
CA VAL A 448 -17.90 26.54 11.66
C VAL A 448 -18.41 27.80 10.95
N GLY A 449 -17.50 28.64 10.41
CA GLY A 449 -17.84 29.79 9.58
C GLY A 449 -18.00 31.10 10.37
N ALA A 450 -17.25 31.29 11.46
CA ALA A 450 -17.17 32.60 12.11
C ALA A 450 -16.54 33.63 11.19
N ASP A 451 -17.10 34.83 11.16
CA ASP A 451 -16.65 35.93 10.30
C ASP A 451 -15.35 36.57 10.83
N CYS A 452 -14.26 36.29 10.14
CA CYS A 452 -12.94 36.84 10.47
C CYS A 452 -12.76 38.33 10.10
N HIS A 453 -13.70 38.91 9.35
CA HIS A 453 -13.69 40.32 8.94
C HIS A 453 -14.55 41.22 9.83
N SER A 454 -15.31 40.64 10.76
CA SER A 454 -16.06 41.40 11.74
C SER A 454 -15.13 42.34 12.52
N GLN A 455 -15.64 43.54 12.83
CA GLN A 455 -14.90 44.58 13.55
C GLN A 455 -15.59 44.90 14.88
N ASP A 456 -14.81 45.17 15.89
CA ASP A 456 -15.30 45.72 17.16
C ASP A 456 -15.68 47.21 17.05
N LYS A 457 -16.14 47.81 18.12
CA LYS A 457 -16.49 49.25 18.12
C LYS A 457 -15.32 50.19 17.82
N ASN A 458 -14.08 49.70 17.86
CA ASN A 458 -12.87 50.45 17.55
C ASN A 458 -12.35 50.14 16.15
N GLY A 459 -13.06 49.33 15.38
CA GLY A 459 -12.69 48.92 14.02
C GLY A 459 -11.59 47.86 13.97
N LEU A 460 -11.31 47.12 15.06
CA LEU A 460 -10.31 46.06 15.14
C LEU A 460 -10.92 44.71 14.80
N THR A 461 -10.22 43.97 13.98
CA THR A 461 -10.56 42.58 13.62
C THR A 461 -9.95 41.58 14.62
N ALA A 462 -10.33 40.31 14.53
CA ALA A 462 -9.73 39.22 15.34
C ALA A 462 -8.21 39.14 15.14
N LEU A 463 -7.72 39.37 13.91
CA LEU A 463 -6.29 39.41 13.60
C LEU A 463 -5.58 40.60 14.30
N ASP A 464 -6.24 41.75 14.35
CA ASP A 464 -5.67 42.93 15.02
C ASP A 464 -5.61 42.74 16.53
N TRP A 465 -6.60 42.06 17.12
CA TRP A 465 -6.58 41.68 18.53
C TRP A 465 -5.46 40.68 18.84
N ALA A 466 -5.24 39.66 17.99
CA ALA A 466 -4.11 38.73 18.15
C ALA A 466 -2.76 39.44 18.06
N LYS A 467 -2.60 40.45 17.20
CA LYS A 467 -1.39 41.28 17.09
C LYS A 467 -1.20 42.14 18.33
N ARG A 468 -2.27 42.79 18.77
CA ARG A 468 -2.24 43.69 19.94
C ARG A 468 -1.83 42.99 21.22
N GLU A 469 -2.34 41.79 21.43
CA GLU A 469 -2.03 40.91 22.58
C GLU A 469 -0.78 40.04 22.38
N ASN A 470 -0.05 40.24 21.27
CA ASN A 470 1.21 39.55 20.92
C ASN A 470 1.10 38.03 20.87
N GLN A 471 -0.02 37.50 20.37
CA GLN A 471 -0.30 36.07 20.29
C GLN A 471 0.30 35.47 19.00
N GLN A 472 1.60 35.11 19.03
CA GLN A 472 2.40 34.70 17.91
C GLN A 472 1.88 33.39 17.22
N GLU A 473 1.31 32.47 17.97
CA GLU A 473 0.79 31.19 17.45
C GLU A 473 -0.55 31.36 16.72
N THR A 474 -1.37 32.31 17.18
CA THR A 474 -2.66 32.61 16.56
C THR A 474 -2.51 33.42 15.27
N LEU A 475 -1.35 34.06 15.09
CA LEU A 475 -1.01 34.84 13.88
C LEU A 475 -0.50 34.00 12.71
N LYS A 476 -0.12 32.75 12.95
CA LYS A 476 0.32 31.80 11.93
C LYS A 476 -0.86 31.11 11.27
#